data_16fa51b7d206920977cf247cb5dce9c8
#
_entry.id   16fa51b7d206920977cf247cb5dce9c8
#
_cell.length_a   1.000
_cell.length_b   1.000
_cell.length_c   1.000
_cell.angle_alpha   90.00
_cell.angle_beta   90.00
_cell.angle_gamma   90.00
#
_symmetry.space_group_name_H-M   'P 1'
#
loop_
_entity.id
_entity.type
_entity.pdbx_description
1 polymer ?
#
loop_
_entity_poly.entity_id
_entity_poly.type
_entity_poly.pdbx_seq_one_letter_code
_entity_poly.pdbx_strand_id
1 'polypeptide(L)'
;MGHPDRVAATPCRVAVVDDDDAVRRALGRLLRVTGHQVRTYASAEEFLGAAPSGVDCLVLDVYLGGMNGYDLHSLLTTAGQAPPTVFVTAHDDVKVAISLRADGECLRKPFDDDHLLAAIARACTKVQ
;
A
#
# COMPACT_ATOMS: atom_id res chain seq x y z
N MET A 1 25.29 7.53 13.01
CA MET A 1 24.02 8.26 13.13
C MET A 1 23.17 8.01 11.91
N GLY A 2 21.91 7.69 12.12
CA GLY A 2 20.99 7.51 11.03
C GLY A 2 20.79 8.79 10.25
N HIS A 3 20.34 8.66 9.02
CA HIS A 3 20.05 9.83 8.21
C HIS A 3 18.87 10.57 8.81
N PRO A 4 19.02 11.85 9.17
CA PRO A 4 17.96 12.59 9.85
C PRO A 4 16.62 12.57 9.10
N ASP A 5 16.69 12.63 7.77
CA ASP A 5 15.49 12.68 6.94
C ASP A 5 14.67 11.39 7.04
N ARG A 6 15.34 10.24 7.16
CA ARG A 6 14.64 8.98 7.33
C ARG A 6 14.02 8.88 8.71
N VAL A 7 14.77 9.31 9.71
CA VAL A 7 14.29 9.25 11.09
C VAL A 7 13.15 10.21 11.31
N ALA A 8 13.20 11.35 10.62
CA ALA A 8 12.16 12.36 10.74
C ALA A 8 10.84 11.95 10.08
N ALA A 9 10.86 10.95 9.19
CA ALA A 9 9.64 10.48 8.57
C ALA A 9 8.69 9.98 9.65
N THR A 10 7.47 10.48 9.66
CA THR A 10 6.48 10.09 10.65
C THR A 10 6.11 8.62 10.47
N PRO A 11 6.30 7.79 11.51
CA PRO A 11 5.82 6.41 11.43
C PRO A 11 4.32 6.38 11.21
N CYS A 12 3.87 5.47 10.38
CA CYS A 12 2.45 5.31 10.15
C CYS A 12 2.06 3.83 10.15
N ARG A 13 0.77 3.58 10.18
CA ARG A 13 0.22 2.24 10.15
C ARG A 13 -0.06 1.88 8.71
N VAL A 14 0.69 0.91 8.21
CA VAL A 14 0.62 0.48 6.82
C VAL A 14 0.00 -0.89 6.74
N ALA A 15 -1.00 -1.03 5.88
CA ALA A 15 -1.55 -2.33 5.53
C ALA A 15 -1.05 -2.71 4.14
N VAL A 16 -0.55 -3.93 3.99
CA VAL A 16 -0.07 -4.44 2.71
C VAL A 16 -0.98 -5.58 2.29
N VAL A 17 -1.53 -5.49 1.08
CA VAL A 17 -2.36 -6.55 0.51
C VAL A 17 -1.68 -7.03 -0.77
N ASP A 18 -1.16 -8.24 -0.75
CA ASP A 18 -0.45 -8.86 -1.88
C ASP A 18 -0.52 -10.36 -1.72
N ASP A 19 -0.88 -11.08 -2.78
CA ASP A 19 -1.04 -12.53 -2.73
C ASP A 19 0.28 -13.30 -2.81
N ASP A 20 1.38 -12.62 -3.08
CA ASP A 20 2.71 -13.24 -3.15
C ASP A 20 3.37 -13.22 -1.77
N ASP A 21 3.59 -14.40 -1.19
CA ASP A 21 4.17 -14.53 0.15
C ASP A 21 5.55 -13.87 0.27
N ALA A 22 6.39 -14.04 -0.76
CA ALA A 22 7.74 -13.48 -0.74
C ALA A 22 7.70 -11.95 -0.75
N VAL A 23 6.83 -11.39 -1.59
CA VAL A 23 6.64 -9.94 -1.67
C VAL A 23 6.12 -9.41 -0.35
N ARG A 24 5.09 -10.05 0.23
CA ARG A 24 4.53 -9.61 1.52
C ARG A 24 5.59 -9.58 2.61
N ARG A 25 6.40 -10.64 2.69
CA ARG A 25 7.46 -10.72 3.72
C ARG A 25 8.52 -9.65 3.51
N ALA A 26 8.92 -9.45 2.27
CA ALA A 26 9.93 -8.44 1.94
C ALA A 26 9.44 -7.04 2.28
N LEU A 27 8.21 -6.72 1.90
CA LEU A 27 7.62 -5.41 2.18
C LEU A 27 7.41 -5.21 3.67
N GLY A 28 6.93 -6.24 4.36
CA GLY A 28 6.73 -6.16 5.81
C GLY A 28 8.04 -5.88 6.54
N ARG A 29 9.12 -6.56 6.14
CA ARG A 29 10.43 -6.34 6.73
C ARG A 29 10.94 -4.94 6.48
N LEU A 30 10.88 -4.50 5.21
CA LEU A 30 11.32 -3.16 4.84
C LEU A 30 10.60 -2.09 5.64
N LEU A 31 9.30 -2.18 5.74
CA LEU A 31 8.50 -1.15 6.40
C LEU A 31 8.73 -1.14 7.91
N ARG A 32 8.91 -2.32 8.52
CA ARG A 32 9.22 -2.38 9.96
C ARG A 32 10.59 -1.78 10.24
N VAL A 33 11.59 -2.09 9.42
CA VAL A 33 12.95 -1.57 9.59
C VAL A 33 12.96 -0.05 9.46
N THR A 34 12.07 0.50 8.66
CA THR A 34 11.98 1.96 8.48
C THR A 34 11.04 2.63 9.47
N GLY A 35 10.55 1.89 10.46
CA GLY A 35 9.83 2.46 11.59
C GLY A 35 8.32 2.43 11.52
N HIS A 36 7.75 1.86 10.46
CA HIS A 36 6.30 1.78 10.33
C HIS A 36 5.73 0.57 11.07
N GLN A 37 4.48 0.67 11.47
CA GLN A 37 3.71 -0.48 11.95
C GLN A 37 3.06 -1.11 10.72
N VAL A 38 3.23 -2.42 10.55
CA VAL A 38 2.82 -3.11 9.34
C VAL A 38 1.94 -4.30 9.66
N ARG A 39 0.85 -4.42 8.94
CA ARG A 39 0.06 -5.65 8.89
C ARG A 39 -0.07 -6.06 7.44
N THR A 40 0.02 -7.37 7.19
CA THR A 40 -0.01 -7.89 5.83
C THR A 40 -1.19 -8.83 5.66
N TYR A 41 -1.75 -8.82 4.46
CA TYR A 41 -2.91 -9.62 4.10
C TYR A 41 -2.66 -10.29 2.76
N ALA A 42 -3.06 -11.55 2.64
CA ALA A 42 -2.82 -12.33 1.43
C ALA A 42 -3.87 -12.10 0.35
N SER A 43 -4.99 -11.50 0.71
CA SER A 43 -6.09 -11.27 -0.24
C SER A 43 -6.91 -10.07 0.17
N ALA A 44 -7.71 -9.58 -0.76
CA ALA A 44 -8.68 -8.52 -0.46
C ALA A 44 -9.71 -9.00 0.56
N GLU A 45 -10.14 -10.25 0.42
CA GLU A 45 -11.12 -10.86 1.33
C GLU A 45 -10.59 -10.93 2.76
N GLU A 46 -9.32 -11.29 2.91
CA GLU A 46 -8.69 -11.33 4.22
C GLU A 46 -8.64 -9.95 4.86
N PHE A 47 -8.29 -8.94 4.07
CA PHE A 47 -8.25 -7.55 4.55
C PHE A 47 -9.66 -7.10 4.99
N LEU A 48 -10.66 -7.36 4.18
CA LEU A 48 -12.04 -7.00 4.51
C LEU A 48 -12.54 -7.72 5.76
N GLY A 49 -12.19 -9.00 5.89
CA GLY A 49 -12.58 -9.78 7.06
C GLY A 49 -11.94 -9.29 8.34
N ALA A 50 -10.70 -8.84 8.26
CA ALA A 50 -10.00 -8.29 9.41
C ALA A 50 -10.51 -6.89 9.77
N ALA A 51 -11.02 -6.15 8.80
CA ALA A 51 -11.54 -4.80 8.96
C ALA A 51 -10.63 -3.92 9.84
N PRO A 52 -9.34 -3.77 9.48
CA PRO A 52 -8.42 -3.06 10.35
C PRO A 52 -8.80 -1.59 10.45
N SER A 53 -8.66 -1.04 11.65
CA SER A 53 -8.89 0.38 11.88
C SER A 53 -7.55 1.12 11.97
N GLY A 54 -7.57 2.42 11.72
CA GLY A 54 -6.39 3.26 11.88
C GLY A 54 -5.31 3.02 10.83
N VAL A 55 -5.69 2.56 9.65
CA VAL A 55 -4.73 2.39 8.55
C VAL A 55 -4.45 3.76 7.94
N ASP A 56 -3.18 4.15 7.98
CA ASP A 56 -2.75 5.44 7.45
C ASP A 56 -2.38 5.36 5.97
N CYS A 57 -1.96 4.18 5.52
CA CYS A 57 -1.60 3.95 4.13
C CYS A 57 -1.86 2.50 3.77
N LEU A 58 -2.49 2.28 2.63
CA LEU A 58 -2.74 0.95 2.09
C LEU A 58 -1.82 0.73 0.88
N VAL A 59 -0.98 -0.29 0.96
CA VAL A 59 -0.16 -0.72 -0.18
C VAL A 59 -0.88 -1.92 -0.80
N LEU A 60 -1.36 -1.76 -2.01
CA LEU A 60 -2.35 -2.65 -2.58
C LEU A 60 -1.93 -3.15 -3.96
N ASP A 61 -1.73 -4.45 -4.07
CA ASP A 61 -1.49 -5.08 -5.36
C ASP A 61 -2.79 -5.05 -6.17
N VAL A 62 -2.68 -4.62 -7.42
CA VAL A 62 -3.84 -4.54 -8.30
C VAL A 62 -4.33 -5.92 -8.70
N TYR A 63 -3.40 -6.84 -8.98
CA TYR A 63 -3.76 -8.17 -9.48
C TYR A 63 -3.63 -9.20 -8.36
N LEU A 64 -4.74 -9.43 -7.69
CA LEU A 64 -4.86 -10.43 -6.63
C LEU A 64 -5.70 -11.60 -7.16
N GLY A 65 -5.46 -12.78 -6.63
CA GLY A 65 -6.36 -13.91 -6.87
C GLY A 65 -7.70 -13.64 -6.18
N GLY A 66 -8.81 -13.82 -6.86
CA GLY A 66 -10.12 -13.47 -6.32
C GLY A 66 -10.46 -12.01 -6.59
N MET A 67 -10.95 -11.29 -5.58
CA MET A 67 -11.21 -9.86 -5.73
C MET A 67 -9.90 -9.13 -5.98
N ASN A 68 -9.82 -8.34 -7.05
CA ASN A 68 -8.59 -7.61 -7.33
C ASN A 68 -8.49 -6.33 -6.49
N GLY A 69 -7.28 -5.73 -6.51
CA GLY A 69 -7.03 -4.54 -5.69
C GLY A 69 -7.87 -3.35 -6.08
N TYR A 70 -8.17 -3.20 -7.36
CA TYR A 70 -9.02 -2.12 -7.83
C TYR A 70 -10.43 -2.24 -7.24
N ASP A 71 -10.98 -3.45 -7.25
CA ASP A 71 -12.31 -3.71 -6.68
C ASP A 71 -12.33 -3.44 -5.18
N LEU A 72 -11.30 -3.86 -4.48
CA LEU A 72 -11.19 -3.58 -3.05
C LEU A 72 -11.18 -2.08 -2.79
N HIS A 73 -10.38 -1.33 -3.52
CA HIS A 73 -10.31 0.11 -3.34
C HIS A 73 -11.65 0.78 -3.63
N SER A 74 -12.35 0.32 -4.66
CA SER A 74 -13.68 0.84 -4.99
C SER A 74 -14.68 0.60 -3.87
N LEU A 75 -14.66 -0.59 -3.28
CA LEU A 75 -15.52 -0.90 -2.14
C LEU A 75 -15.24 0.04 -0.96
N LEU A 76 -13.97 0.22 -0.64
CA LEU A 76 -13.58 1.07 0.48
C LEU A 76 -13.95 2.53 0.22
N THR A 77 -13.78 3.00 -1.00
CA THR A 77 -14.14 4.35 -1.39
C THR A 77 -15.64 4.58 -1.26
N THR A 78 -16.42 3.64 -1.76
CA THR A 78 -17.88 3.71 -1.69
C THR A 78 -18.37 3.73 -0.24
N ALA A 79 -17.70 2.99 0.63
CA ALA A 79 -18.02 2.98 2.06
C ALA A 79 -17.49 4.19 2.82
N GLY A 80 -16.74 5.05 2.16
CA GLY A 80 -16.11 6.20 2.83
C GLY A 80 -14.97 5.82 3.76
N GLN A 81 -14.34 4.67 3.53
CA GLN A 81 -13.33 4.10 4.42
C GLN A 81 -12.00 3.84 3.74
N ALA A 82 -11.78 4.38 2.54
CA ALA A 82 -10.53 4.17 1.83
C ALA A 82 -9.41 5.00 2.44
N PRO A 83 -8.34 4.37 2.96
CA PRO A 83 -7.16 5.11 3.36
C PRO A 83 -6.41 5.59 2.11
N PRO A 84 -5.48 6.52 2.26
CA PRO A 84 -4.55 6.84 1.17
C PRO A 84 -3.89 5.56 0.68
N THR A 85 -3.85 5.37 -0.63
CA THR A 85 -3.46 4.09 -1.22
C THR A 85 -2.29 4.25 -2.18
N VAL A 86 -1.33 3.34 -2.07
CA VAL A 86 -0.26 3.16 -3.04
C VAL A 86 -0.54 1.84 -3.75
N PHE A 87 -0.90 1.91 -5.02
CA PHE A 87 -1.13 0.72 -5.82
C PHE A 87 0.19 0.19 -6.36
N VAL A 88 0.34 -1.11 -6.38
CA VAL A 88 1.49 -1.76 -7.00
C VAL A 88 0.99 -2.76 -8.03
N THR A 89 1.72 -2.89 -9.14
CA THR A 89 1.32 -3.81 -10.19
C THR A 89 2.53 -4.31 -10.95
N ALA A 90 2.53 -5.60 -11.29
CA ALA A 90 3.53 -6.17 -12.17
C ALA A 90 3.18 -5.97 -13.65
N HIS A 91 1.97 -5.53 -13.94
CA HIS A 91 1.47 -5.44 -15.30
C HIS A 91 1.68 -4.04 -15.88
N ASP A 92 2.00 -4.01 -17.15
CA ASP A 92 2.20 -2.77 -17.90
C ASP A 92 0.89 -2.39 -18.58
N ASP A 93 -0.11 -2.11 -17.77
CA ASP A 93 -1.44 -1.75 -18.25
C ASP A 93 -1.64 -0.25 -18.07
N VAL A 94 -1.49 0.48 -19.19
CA VAL A 94 -1.56 1.93 -19.19
C VAL A 94 -2.93 2.42 -18.73
N LYS A 95 -3.99 1.74 -19.12
CA LYS A 95 -5.34 2.15 -18.73
C LYS A 95 -5.55 2.04 -17.23
N VAL A 96 -5.09 0.93 -16.65
CA VAL A 96 -5.18 0.72 -15.22
C VAL A 96 -4.36 1.77 -14.49
N ALA A 97 -3.12 2.00 -14.94
CA ALA A 97 -2.24 2.97 -14.31
C ALA A 97 -2.84 4.38 -14.34
N ILE A 98 -3.43 4.78 -15.45
CA ILE A 98 -4.05 6.10 -15.57
C ILE A 98 -5.26 6.21 -14.63
N SER A 99 -6.10 5.19 -14.60
CA SER A 99 -7.27 5.17 -13.73
C SER A 99 -6.90 5.26 -12.26
N LEU A 100 -5.88 4.51 -11.87
CA LEU A 100 -5.47 4.45 -10.46
C LEU A 100 -4.77 5.73 -9.98
N ARG A 101 -4.14 6.47 -10.88
CA ARG A 101 -3.49 7.73 -10.50
C ARG A 101 -4.46 8.77 -9.97
N ALA A 102 -5.71 8.72 -10.40
CA ALA A 102 -6.71 9.63 -9.89
C ALA A 102 -7.05 9.33 -8.42
N ASP A 103 -6.87 8.08 -8.00
CA ASP A 103 -7.25 7.61 -6.66
C ASP A 103 -6.05 7.40 -5.73
N GLY A 104 -4.84 7.56 -6.23
CA GLY A 104 -3.64 7.33 -5.45
C GLY A 104 -2.42 7.23 -6.35
N GLU A 105 -1.29 6.84 -5.75
CA GLU A 105 -0.07 6.61 -6.51
C GLU A 105 -0.02 5.17 -6.99
N CYS A 106 0.63 4.96 -8.12
CA CYS A 106 0.79 3.63 -8.67
C CYS A 106 2.26 3.36 -8.96
N LEU A 107 2.78 2.26 -8.43
CA LEU A 107 4.15 1.82 -8.67
C LEU A 107 4.13 0.53 -9.46
N ARG A 108 5.01 0.45 -10.45
CA ARG A 108 5.16 -0.75 -11.25
C ARG A 108 6.26 -1.64 -10.67
N LYS A 109 5.99 -2.93 -10.53
CA LYS A 109 6.99 -3.90 -10.10
C LYS A 109 7.93 -4.23 -11.25
N PRO A 110 9.24 -4.43 -11.02
CA PRO A 110 9.91 -4.18 -9.75
C PRO A 110 10.10 -2.68 -9.52
N PHE A 111 10.03 -2.27 -8.27
CA PHE A 111 10.25 -0.86 -7.89
C PHE A 111 11.38 -0.79 -6.85
N ASP A 112 12.00 0.36 -6.77
CA ASP A 112 13.01 0.61 -5.75
C ASP A 112 12.36 0.81 -4.39
N ASP A 113 13.04 0.35 -3.35
CA ASP A 113 12.58 0.57 -1.98
C ASP A 113 12.36 2.05 -1.69
N ASP A 114 13.26 2.90 -2.17
CA ASP A 114 13.15 4.34 -1.95
C ASP A 114 11.90 4.94 -2.60
N HIS A 115 11.53 4.45 -3.77
CA HIS A 115 10.30 4.91 -4.44
C HIS A 115 9.06 4.52 -3.64
N LEU A 116 9.05 3.30 -3.11
CA LEU A 116 7.93 2.85 -2.28
C LEU A 116 7.85 3.66 -1.00
N LEU A 117 8.99 3.83 -0.31
CA LEU A 117 9.01 4.58 0.95
C LEU A 117 8.59 6.02 0.75
N ALA A 118 9.01 6.64 -0.34
CA ALA A 118 8.60 8.01 -0.67
C ALA A 118 7.08 8.09 -0.93
N ALA A 119 6.53 7.12 -1.65
CA ALA A 119 5.09 7.08 -1.92
C ALA A 119 4.29 6.91 -0.64
N ILE A 120 4.76 6.06 0.27
CA ILE A 120 4.12 5.85 1.57
C ILE A 120 4.18 7.12 2.40
N ALA A 121 5.32 7.80 2.40
CA ALA A 121 5.46 9.05 3.14
C ALA A 121 4.47 10.11 2.64
N ARG A 122 4.32 10.22 1.32
CA ARG A 122 3.34 11.15 0.75
C ARG A 122 1.91 10.77 1.12
N ALA A 123 1.60 9.48 1.09
CA ALA A 123 0.27 9.00 1.46
C ALA A 123 -0.03 9.30 2.92
N CYS A 124 0.93 9.05 3.80
CA CYS A 124 0.73 9.27 5.25
C CYS A 124 0.54 10.75 5.59
N THR A 125 1.18 11.66 4.87
CA THR A 125 1.02 13.08 5.14
C THR A 125 -0.36 13.60 4.73
N LYS A 126 -1.06 12.91 3.85
CA LYS A 126 -2.42 13.31 3.44
C LYS A 126 -3.46 13.06 4.51
N VAL A 127 -3.13 12.29 5.53
CA VAL A 127 -4.06 11.93 6.59
C VAL A 127 -4.27 13.08 7.57
N GLN A 128 -3.36 14.02 7.58
CA GLN A 128 -3.44 15.16 8.47
C GLN A 128 -4.48 16.20 7.96
#